data_cbd89824d55bffa7354ef46c34738bb6
#
_entry.id   cbd89824d55bffa7354ef46c34738bb6
#
_cell.length_a   1.000
_cell.length_b   1.000
_cell.length_c   1.000
_cell.angle_alpha   90.00
_cell.angle_beta   90.00
_cell.angle_gamma   90.00
#
_symmetry.space_group_name_H-M   'P 1'
#
loop_
_entity.id
_entity.type
_entity.pdbx_description
1 polymer ?
#
loop_
_entity_poly.entity_id
_entity_poly.type
_entity_poly.pdbx_seq_one_letter_code
_entity_poly.pdbx_strand_id
1 'polypeptide(L)'
;MSKILILPFILITLIASANNVQLTNISVTNNGTNTGKIIEFDLTWENSWRTASTGNWDGVWVFFKFKDNDGTWYPLHFTGTDIIMPAGAAYEMGNSGVVTGVGMFIYRAANGFGTAVATGIKAGIESFPGTFEIRGFALEMVFVPGGSFWLGDETSVNSYKEGSTANSPFQVTANGAGTNMGSSTGLLYDPQSAYSGNIPGFPTGYSGFWMMKYELSQGGYRDYFNTLTYTQQLNRLRDIFSNPASPTGTSINNSAACCRQYMEIAIPGNSTTNTPAVIGLDADGDNIFNEATDGEWITATYFTWPDVASYLDWAGLRPMTELEFEKACRGPLTPVAGEFAWGTNTIASYPYTIANAGTATENISNMSAILGNCNSGTSLVSLLRGGIFATGVSTRVSAGAGYYGTMELSGNISEIAITTGNEAGRSFNGKLGDGLLTTAGNANENNWPGVNGNTGTNVAPGNYDGGLGVRSDGGIRWRGGGFTQINNDSYKVSDRILFSGNGTDIFTNQTNKSFVGIRGVRDAN
;
A
#
# COMPACT_ATOMS: atom_id res chain seq x y z
N MET A 1 -13.99 30.61 -45.23
CA MET A 1 -13.34 30.84 -43.94
C MET A 1 -13.16 29.47 -43.28
N SER A 2 -11.94 28.97 -43.36
CA SER A 2 -11.59 27.65 -42.77
C SER A 2 -11.47 27.83 -41.27
N LYS A 3 -12.33 27.16 -40.49
CA LYS A 3 -12.21 27.12 -39.04
C LYS A 3 -11.06 26.16 -38.71
N ILE A 4 -9.93 26.72 -38.29
CA ILE A 4 -8.84 25.95 -37.69
C ILE A 4 -9.36 25.43 -36.37
N LEU A 5 -9.58 24.12 -36.31
CA LEU A 5 -9.87 23.40 -35.07
C LEU A 5 -8.55 23.28 -34.27
N ILE A 6 -8.34 24.18 -33.33
CA ILE A 6 -7.24 24.06 -32.37
C ILE A 6 -7.64 22.93 -31.41
N LEU A 7 -7.08 21.75 -31.62
CA LEU A 7 -7.13 20.67 -30.61
C LEU A 7 -6.29 21.15 -29.42
N PRO A 8 -6.86 21.23 -28.21
CA PRO A 8 -6.04 21.56 -27.05
C PRO A 8 -5.07 20.40 -26.80
N PHE A 9 -3.79 20.72 -26.78
CA PHE A 9 -2.73 19.81 -26.40
C PHE A 9 -2.84 19.61 -24.88
N ILE A 10 -3.31 18.43 -24.44
CA ILE A 10 -3.28 18.04 -23.04
C ILE A 10 -1.83 17.62 -22.76
N LEU A 11 -1.11 18.37 -21.93
CA LEU A 11 0.21 17.98 -21.45
C LEU A 11 0.02 16.88 -20.42
N ILE A 12 0.31 15.65 -20.79
CA ILE A 12 0.23 14.48 -19.91
C ILE A 12 1.63 14.16 -19.44
N THR A 13 1.88 14.31 -18.15
CA THR A 13 3.11 13.86 -17.52
C THR A 13 3.03 12.38 -17.20
N LEU A 14 4.00 11.63 -17.68
CA LEU A 14 4.18 10.22 -17.35
C LEU A 14 4.73 10.11 -15.94
N ILE A 15 4.12 9.24 -15.14
CA ILE A 15 4.62 8.87 -13.83
C ILE A 15 4.72 7.35 -13.79
N ALA A 16 5.94 6.85 -13.69
CA ALA A 16 6.21 5.44 -13.46
C ALA A 16 6.34 5.20 -11.96
N SER A 17 5.69 4.19 -11.44
CA SER A 17 5.83 3.76 -10.05
C SER A 17 6.43 2.36 -9.97
N ALA A 18 6.98 2.02 -8.82
CA ALA A 18 7.83 0.89 -8.46
C ALA A 18 7.70 -0.40 -9.31
N ASN A 19 8.84 -0.98 -9.63
CA ASN A 19 9.05 -2.25 -10.35
C ASN A 19 8.63 -2.31 -11.84
N ASN A 20 8.89 -1.24 -12.57
CA ASN A 20 8.69 -1.16 -14.02
C ASN A 20 7.23 -1.30 -14.48
N VAL A 21 6.26 -0.99 -13.64
CA VAL A 21 4.93 -0.66 -14.15
C VAL A 21 5.01 0.65 -14.91
N GLN A 22 4.62 0.64 -16.16
CA GLN A 22 4.60 1.82 -16.99
C GLN A 22 3.20 2.06 -17.55
N LEU A 23 2.65 3.21 -17.25
CA LEU A 23 1.40 3.72 -17.77
C LEU A 23 1.73 4.86 -18.74
N THR A 24 1.51 4.64 -20.04
CA THR A 24 1.99 5.52 -21.10
C THR A 24 0.89 5.86 -22.10
N ASN A 25 1.16 6.81 -23.00
CA ASN A 25 0.26 7.17 -24.10
C ASN A 25 -1.15 7.55 -23.66
N ILE A 26 -1.28 8.18 -22.48
CA ILE A 26 -2.58 8.60 -21.95
C ILE A 26 -3.16 9.71 -22.82
N SER A 27 -4.38 9.54 -23.28
CA SER A 27 -5.11 10.54 -24.05
C SER A 27 -6.60 10.48 -23.74
N VAL A 28 -7.31 11.59 -23.91
CA VAL A 28 -8.75 11.66 -23.72
C VAL A 28 -9.40 12.20 -24.98
N THR A 29 -10.43 11.50 -25.45
CA THR A 29 -11.21 11.84 -26.64
C THR A 29 -12.71 11.86 -26.30
N ASN A 30 -13.50 12.50 -27.15
CA ASN A 30 -14.97 12.40 -27.05
C ASN A 30 -15.42 11.06 -27.64
N ASN A 31 -16.39 10.40 -27.00
CA ASN A 31 -16.89 9.10 -27.45
C ASN A 31 -17.91 9.18 -28.62
N GLY A 32 -18.00 10.35 -29.29
CA GLY A 32 -18.96 10.57 -30.37
C GLY A 32 -20.35 11.02 -29.89
N THR A 33 -20.59 11.08 -28.58
CA THR A 33 -21.75 11.72 -27.95
C THR A 33 -21.36 13.08 -27.39
N ASN A 34 -22.31 13.98 -27.18
CA ASN A 34 -21.99 15.32 -26.65
C ASN A 34 -21.52 15.33 -25.19
N THR A 35 -21.59 14.19 -24.49
CA THR A 35 -21.37 14.11 -23.05
C THR A 35 -20.40 13.03 -22.61
N GLY A 36 -20.07 12.06 -23.48
CA GLY A 36 -19.17 10.95 -23.13
C GLY A 36 -17.71 11.23 -23.48
N LYS A 37 -16.81 10.78 -22.63
CA LYS A 37 -15.35 10.82 -22.86
C LYS A 37 -14.77 9.42 -22.74
N ILE A 38 -13.72 9.18 -23.51
CA ILE A 38 -12.94 7.93 -23.47
C ILE A 38 -11.51 8.30 -23.12
N ILE A 39 -10.95 7.63 -22.13
CA ILE A 39 -9.52 7.62 -21.86
C ILE A 39 -8.89 6.43 -22.58
N GLU A 40 -7.77 6.68 -23.24
CA GLU A 40 -6.95 5.67 -23.89
C GLU A 40 -5.54 5.70 -23.28
N PHE A 41 -4.95 4.53 -23.05
CA PHE A 41 -3.61 4.40 -22.46
C PHE A 41 -3.00 3.04 -22.78
N ASP A 42 -1.69 2.96 -22.59
CA ASP A 42 -0.92 1.73 -22.65
C ASP A 42 -0.41 1.36 -21.25
N LEU A 43 -0.35 0.07 -20.97
CA LEU A 43 0.14 -0.47 -19.71
C LEU A 43 1.15 -1.59 -19.95
N THR A 44 2.30 -1.51 -19.27
CA THR A 44 3.31 -2.56 -19.26
C THR A 44 3.77 -2.82 -17.85
N TRP A 45 3.90 -4.09 -17.45
CA TRP A 45 4.52 -4.45 -16.17
C TRP A 45 5.31 -5.74 -16.31
N GLU A 46 6.43 -5.80 -15.62
CA GLU A 46 7.36 -6.93 -15.66
C GLU A 46 7.01 -7.98 -14.61
N ASN A 47 7.58 -9.18 -14.79
CA ASN A 47 7.43 -10.28 -13.84
C ASN A 47 5.97 -10.62 -13.51
N SER A 48 5.10 -10.42 -14.49
CA SER A 48 3.69 -10.77 -14.38
C SER A 48 3.51 -12.28 -14.45
N TRP A 49 2.54 -12.78 -13.72
CA TRP A 49 2.12 -14.18 -13.79
C TRP A 49 0.62 -14.36 -13.68
N ARG A 50 0.14 -15.45 -14.21
CA ARG A 50 -1.16 -16.04 -13.92
C ARG A 50 -1.03 -17.55 -13.90
N THR A 51 -1.54 -18.20 -12.85
CA THR A 51 -1.49 -19.65 -12.69
C THR A 51 -2.88 -20.20 -12.39
N ALA A 52 -3.23 -21.33 -13.06
CA ALA A 52 -4.50 -22.02 -12.79
C ALA A 52 -4.42 -22.87 -11.52
N SER A 53 -3.24 -23.41 -11.20
CA SER A 53 -3.07 -24.40 -10.14
C SER A 53 -3.29 -23.84 -8.74
N THR A 54 -2.93 -22.59 -8.52
CA THR A 54 -3.12 -21.88 -7.24
C THR A 54 -4.28 -20.88 -7.29
N GLY A 55 -4.84 -20.65 -8.48
CA GLY A 55 -5.91 -19.68 -8.69
C GLY A 55 -5.50 -18.25 -8.33
N ASN A 56 -4.20 -17.92 -8.44
CA ASN A 56 -3.70 -16.58 -8.16
C ASN A 56 -2.95 -16.00 -9.37
N TRP A 57 -2.89 -14.68 -9.38
CA TRP A 57 -2.21 -13.91 -10.42
C TRP A 57 -1.82 -12.54 -9.88
N ASP A 58 -0.92 -11.88 -10.55
CA ASP A 58 -0.71 -10.45 -10.38
C ASP A 58 -1.55 -9.64 -11.38
N GLY A 59 -1.67 -8.37 -11.10
CA GLY A 59 -2.29 -7.40 -11.98
C GLY A 59 -1.87 -5.99 -11.56
N VAL A 60 -2.43 -5.03 -12.23
CA VAL A 60 -2.15 -3.61 -11.97
C VAL A 60 -3.45 -2.91 -11.64
N TRP A 61 -3.51 -2.23 -10.51
CA TRP A 61 -4.54 -1.28 -10.17
C TRP A 61 -4.25 0.04 -10.86
N VAL A 62 -5.10 0.43 -11.81
CA VAL A 62 -4.97 1.67 -12.58
C VAL A 62 -6.09 2.62 -12.19
N PHE A 63 -5.75 3.85 -11.85
CA PHE A 63 -6.70 4.92 -11.55
C PHE A 63 -6.18 6.25 -12.06
N PHE A 64 -7.08 7.20 -12.24
CA PHE A 64 -6.76 8.51 -12.78
C PHE A 64 -7.26 9.62 -11.88
N LYS A 65 -6.57 10.75 -11.94
CA LYS A 65 -6.98 11.99 -11.30
C LYS A 65 -7.01 13.12 -12.33
N PHE A 66 -7.90 14.08 -12.12
CA PHE A 66 -7.89 15.33 -12.86
C PHE A 66 -7.73 16.50 -11.89
N LYS A 67 -7.09 17.56 -12.35
CA LYS A 67 -6.89 18.78 -11.57
C LYS A 67 -7.94 19.81 -11.98
N ASP A 68 -8.74 20.25 -11.03
CA ASP A 68 -9.76 21.27 -11.27
C ASP A 68 -9.13 22.69 -11.25
N ASN A 69 -9.92 23.67 -11.61
CA ASN A 69 -9.52 25.08 -11.72
C ASN A 69 -9.11 25.71 -10.38
N ASP A 70 -9.54 25.13 -9.26
CA ASP A 70 -9.12 25.51 -7.91
C ASP A 70 -7.75 24.94 -7.52
N GLY A 71 -7.14 24.12 -8.39
CA GLY A 71 -5.86 23.47 -8.16
C GLY A 71 -5.95 22.15 -7.40
N THR A 72 -7.14 21.70 -7.04
CA THR A 72 -7.37 20.44 -6.32
C THR A 72 -7.46 19.27 -7.30
N TRP A 73 -6.86 18.14 -6.91
CA TRP A 73 -6.92 16.88 -7.66
C TRP A 73 -8.09 16.03 -7.18
N TYR A 74 -8.94 15.66 -8.12
CA TYR A 74 -10.12 14.82 -7.90
C TYR A 74 -9.97 13.46 -8.59
N PRO A 75 -10.59 12.38 -8.07
CA PRO A 75 -10.63 11.11 -8.79
C PRO A 75 -11.39 11.28 -10.12
N LEU A 76 -10.90 10.62 -11.15
CA LEU A 76 -11.55 10.50 -12.44
C LEU A 76 -12.16 9.12 -12.55
N HIS A 77 -13.50 9.03 -12.53
CA HIS A 77 -14.19 7.75 -12.47
C HIS A 77 -14.43 7.15 -13.85
N PHE A 78 -14.23 5.84 -13.94
CA PHE A 78 -14.67 5.07 -15.09
C PHE A 78 -16.18 4.87 -15.06
N THR A 79 -16.83 4.96 -16.21
CA THR A 79 -18.29 4.77 -16.32
C THR A 79 -18.71 3.29 -16.44
N GLY A 80 -17.76 2.40 -16.67
CA GLY A 80 -18.02 1.00 -16.96
C GLY A 80 -18.49 0.73 -18.40
N THR A 81 -18.50 1.74 -19.25
CA THR A 81 -18.86 1.64 -20.68
C THR A 81 -17.65 1.88 -21.57
N ASP A 82 -17.79 1.61 -22.87
CA ASP A 82 -16.78 1.89 -23.90
C ASP A 82 -15.41 1.24 -23.59
N ILE A 83 -15.43 0.08 -22.92
CA ILE A 83 -14.21 -0.63 -22.52
C ILE A 83 -13.71 -1.50 -23.67
N ILE A 84 -12.48 -1.24 -24.10
CA ILE A 84 -11.76 -2.05 -25.07
C ILE A 84 -10.46 -2.53 -24.42
N MET A 85 -10.31 -3.85 -24.32
CA MET A 85 -9.08 -4.48 -23.83
C MET A 85 -8.34 -5.13 -25.00
N PRO A 86 -7.02 -5.00 -25.07
CA PRO A 86 -6.21 -5.72 -26.05
C PRO A 86 -6.24 -7.22 -25.76
N ALA A 87 -5.96 -8.02 -26.79
CA ALA A 87 -5.86 -9.47 -26.65
C ALA A 87 -4.82 -9.85 -25.58
N GLY A 88 -5.17 -10.77 -24.70
CA GLY A 88 -4.30 -11.24 -23.62
C GLY A 88 -4.43 -10.45 -22.31
N ALA A 89 -5.17 -9.35 -22.28
CA ALA A 89 -5.52 -8.61 -21.07
C ALA A 89 -6.98 -8.82 -20.67
N ALA A 90 -7.23 -8.84 -19.37
CA ALA A 90 -8.56 -8.84 -18.77
C ALA A 90 -8.62 -7.71 -17.72
N TYR A 91 -9.82 -7.35 -17.31
CA TYR A 91 -10.00 -6.30 -16.31
C TYR A 91 -11.09 -6.67 -15.29
N GLU A 92 -11.03 -5.97 -14.17
CA GLU A 92 -12.06 -5.96 -13.13
C GLU A 92 -12.27 -4.51 -12.68
N MET A 93 -13.50 -4.02 -12.72
CA MET A 93 -13.80 -2.64 -12.33
C MET A 93 -13.79 -2.49 -10.82
N GLY A 94 -13.07 -1.51 -10.33
CA GLY A 94 -13.03 -1.19 -8.91
C GLY A 94 -14.17 -0.29 -8.48
N ASN A 95 -15.05 -0.80 -7.60
CA ASN A 95 -16.14 -0.04 -7.01
C ASN A 95 -15.88 0.17 -5.52
N SER A 96 -16.22 1.32 -4.96
CA SER A 96 -16.08 1.62 -3.53
C SER A 96 -17.43 1.54 -2.77
N GLY A 97 -18.32 0.66 -3.21
CA GLY A 97 -19.64 0.48 -2.65
C GLY A 97 -20.66 1.55 -3.07
N VAL A 98 -20.34 2.83 -2.92
CA VAL A 98 -21.20 3.96 -3.32
C VAL A 98 -20.74 4.57 -4.63
N VAL A 99 -19.42 4.61 -4.85
CA VAL A 99 -18.79 5.16 -6.05
C VAL A 99 -18.37 4.01 -6.96
N THR A 100 -18.80 4.05 -8.22
CA THR A 100 -18.39 3.08 -9.25
C THR A 100 -17.18 3.59 -10.00
N GLY A 101 -16.30 2.68 -10.43
CA GLY A 101 -15.22 3.03 -11.34
C GLY A 101 -14.10 3.90 -10.76
N VAL A 102 -13.81 3.82 -9.47
CA VAL A 102 -12.68 4.53 -8.82
C VAL A 102 -11.33 4.19 -9.49
N GLY A 103 -11.24 3.00 -10.06
CA GLY A 103 -10.10 2.50 -10.82
C GLY A 103 -10.46 1.16 -11.45
N MET A 104 -9.51 0.50 -12.09
CA MET A 104 -9.67 -0.86 -12.61
C MET A 104 -8.42 -1.69 -12.38
N PHE A 105 -8.61 -2.97 -12.10
CA PHE A 105 -7.55 -3.96 -12.19
C PHE A 105 -7.39 -4.42 -13.64
N ILE A 106 -6.15 -4.52 -14.08
CA ILE A 106 -5.79 -5.06 -15.39
C ILE A 106 -4.80 -6.19 -15.16
N TYR A 107 -5.11 -7.36 -15.71
CA TYR A 107 -4.33 -8.58 -15.47
C TYR A 107 -4.35 -9.49 -16.71
N ARG A 108 -3.51 -10.55 -16.71
CA ARG A 108 -3.47 -11.52 -17.80
C ARG A 108 -4.80 -12.26 -17.95
N ALA A 109 -5.34 -12.31 -19.16
CA ALA A 109 -6.56 -13.06 -19.46
C ALA A 109 -6.34 -14.59 -19.38
N ALA A 110 -5.10 -15.06 -19.57
CA ALA A 110 -4.72 -16.47 -19.57
C ALA A 110 -3.45 -16.72 -18.76
N ASN A 111 -3.21 -18.00 -18.43
CA ASN A 111 -1.99 -18.43 -17.75
C ASN A 111 -0.75 -17.99 -18.52
N GLY A 112 0.28 -17.56 -17.80
CA GLY A 112 1.53 -17.11 -18.39
C GLY A 112 2.44 -16.42 -17.40
N PHE A 113 3.66 -16.15 -17.84
CA PHE A 113 4.72 -15.51 -17.06
C PHE A 113 5.48 -14.51 -17.91
N GLY A 114 6.19 -13.58 -17.27
CA GLY A 114 7.07 -12.61 -17.90
C GLY A 114 6.42 -11.23 -18.05
N THR A 115 6.96 -10.39 -18.91
CA THR A 115 6.42 -9.04 -19.12
C THR A 115 5.02 -9.11 -19.72
N ALA A 116 4.08 -8.41 -19.14
CA ALA A 116 2.75 -8.21 -19.71
C ALA A 116 2.70 -6.84 -20.39
N VAL A 117 2.12 -6.81 -21.59
CA VAL A 117 1.96 -5.60 -22.40
C VAL A 117 0.51 -5.51 -22.84
N ALA A 118 -0.15 -4.41 -22.53
CA ALA A 118 -1.53 -4.12 -22.91
C ALA A 118 -1.58 -2.72 -23.54
N THR A 119 -1.62 -2.65 -24.86
CA THR A 119 -1.61 -1.39 -25.63
C THR A 119 -2.98 -1.05 -26.18
N GLY A 120 -3.32 0.24 -26.19
CA GLY A 120 -4.60 0.71 -26.72
C GLY A 120 -5.80 0.34 -25.84
N ILE A 121 -5.61 0.29 -24.53
CA ILE A 121 -6.72 0.13 -23.59
C ILE A 121 -7.60 1.37 -23.67
N LYS A 122 -8.91 1.17 -23.81
CA LYS A 122 -9.90 2.25 -23.81
C LYS A 122 -10.93 2.00 -22.74
N ALA A 123 -11.37 3.08 -22.10
CA ALA A 123 -12.48 3.04 -21.15
C ALA A 123 -13.26 4.35 -21.12
N GLY A 124 -14.56 4.25 -21.04
CA GLY A 124 -15.43 5.40 -20.81
C GLY A 124 -15.16 6.00 -19.43
N ILE A 125 -15.08 7.32 -19.37
CA ILE A 125 -14.90 8.08 -18.13
C ILE A 125 -16.01 9.11 -17.98
N GLU A 126 -16.20 9.57 -16.77
CA GLU A 126 -17.16 10.64 -16.48
C GLU A 126 -16.86 11.91 -17.28
N SER A 127 -17.89 12.67 -17.55
CA SER A 127 -17.77 13.92 -18.29
C SER A 127 -17.36 15.05 -17.35
N PHE A 128 -16.40 15.84 -17.79
CA PHE A 128 -15.99 17.06 -17.09
C PHE A 128 -15.93 18.23 -18.07
N PRO A 129 -16.30 19.45 -17.65
CA PRO A 129 -16.28 20.63 -18.51
C PRO A 129 -14.85 21.14 -18.68
N GLY A 130 -14.47 21.53 -19.90
CA GLY A 130 -13.17 22.17 -20.17
C GLY A 130 -12.01 21.22 -20.44
N THR A 131 -10.82 21.76 -20.30
CA THR A 131 -9.53 21.04 -20.42
C THR A 131 -8.87 20.98 -19.05
N PHE A 132 -8.53 19.79 -18.61
CA PHE A 132 -7.90 19.55 -17.31
C PHE A 132 -6.58 18.83 -17.47
N GLU A 133 -5.67 19.05 -16.52
CA GLU A 133 -4.51 18.19 -16.33
C GLU A 133 -5.02 16.85 -15.80
N ILE A 134 -4.63 15.76 -16.45
CA ILE A 134 -4.97 14.39 -16.03
C ILE A 134 -3.69 13.65 -15.73
N ARG A 135 -3.67 12.92 -14.61
CA ARG A 135 -2.59 11.98 -14.25
C ARG A 135 -3.14 10.59 -14.05
N GLY A 136 -2.43 9.62 -14.59
CA GLY A 136 -2.67 8.21 -14.36
C GLY A 136 -1.70 7.64 -13.35
N PHE A 137 -2.17 6.73 -12.53
CA PHE A 137 -1.40 6.03 -11.50
C PHE A 137 -1.61 4.54 -11.64
N ALA A 138 -0.56 3.78 -11.34
CA ALA A 138 -0.55 2.33 -11.52
C ALA A 138 0.18 1.65 -10.35
N LEU A 139 -0.46 0.67 -9.72
CA LEU A 139 0.10 -0.08 -8.58
C LEU A 139 0.06 -1.57 -8.91
N GLU A 140 1.20 -2.26 -8.80
CA GLU A 140 1.21 -3.72 -8.91
C GLU A 140 0.52 -4.37 -7.72
N MET A 141 -0.40 -5.27 -8.00
CA MET A 141 -1.23 -5.96 -7.02
C MET A 141 -1.16 -7.47 -7.24
N VAL A 142 -1.35 -8.22 -6.16
CA VAL A 142 -1.47 -9.67 -6.18
C VAL A 142 -2.89 -10.04 -5.75
N PHE A 143 -3.53 -10.90 -6.52
CA PHE A 143 -4.82 -11.48 -6.15
C PHE A 143 -4.62 -12.60 -5.13
N VAL A 144 -5.25 -12.47 -3.97
CA VAL A 144 -5.30 -13.46 -2.90
C VAL A 144 -6.68 -14.13 -2.94
N PRO A 145 -6.80 -15.40 -3.35
CA PRO A 145 -8.08 -16.06 -3.52
C PRO A 145 -8.87 -16.21 -2.22
N GLY A 146 -10.19 -16.26 -2.32
CA GLY A 146 -11.08 -16.63 -1.23
C GLY A 146 -10.84 -18.07 -0.73
N GLY A 147 -11.26 -18.37 0.48
CA GLY A 147 -11.17 -19.70 1.09
C GLY A 147 -10.57 -19.68 2.49
N SER A 148 -10.64 -20.85 3.14
CA SER A 148 -10.16 -21.06 4.50
C SER A 148 -8.64 -20.97 4.60
N PHE A 149 -8.17 -20.50 5.76
CA PHE A 149 -6.75 -20.40 6.07
C PHE A 149 -6.54 -20.39 7.59
N TRP A 150 -5.29 -20.41 8.04
CA TRP A 150 -4.94 -20.49 9.44
C TRP A 150 -4.32 -19.19 9.96
N LEU A 151 -4.64 -18.84 11.21
CA LEU A 151 -4.05 -17.77 12.00
C LEU A 151 -3.26 -18.34 13.17
N GLY A 152 -2.13 -17.71 13.48
CA GLY A 152 -1.25 -18.16 14.55
C GLY A 152 -0.32 -19.29 14.12
N ASP A 153 0.66 -19.63 15.00
CA ASP A 153 1.69 -20.64 14.70
C ASP A 153 2.22 -21.37 15.93
N GLU A 154 1.48 -21.39 17.01
CA GLU A 154 1.83 -22.06 18.28
C GLU A 154 2.94 -21.41 19.10
N THR A 155 3.86 -20.64 18.52
CA THR A 155 5.08 -20.19 19.20
C THR A 155 5.32 -18.70 19.19
N SER A 156 4.79 -17.98 18.20
CA SER A 156 5.02 -16.53 18.06
C SER A 156 4.36 -15.72 19.17
N VAL A 157 5.01 -14.64 19.56
CA VAL A 157 4.57 -13.80 20.67
C VAL A 157 3.27 -13.08 20.31
N ASN A 158 2.32 -13.06 21.24
CA ASN A 158 0.98 -12.45 21.08
C ASN A 158 0.18 -13.00 19.88
N SER A 159 0.53 -14.18 19.41
CA SER A 159 -0.08 -14.86 18.27
C SER A 159 -1.58 -15.06 18.45
N TYR A 160 -2.30 -15.13 17.34
CA TYR A 160 -3.67 -15.65 17.33
C TYR A 160 -3.69 -17.12 17.71
N LYS A 161 -4.79 -17.54 18.32
CA LYS A 161 -5.01 -18.94 18.73
C LYS A 161 -6.49 -19.28 18.77
N GLU A 162 -6.78 -20.57 18.80
CA GLU A 162 -8.14 -21.06 19.01
C GLU A 162 -8.51 -21.11 20.50
N GLY A 163 -9.47 -20.32 20.89
CA GLY A 163 -10.10 -20.37 22.21
C GLY A 163 -9.12 -20.47 23.37
N SER A 164 -9.44 -21.31 24.33
CA SER A 164 -8.61 -21.57 25.51
C SER A 164 -7.52 -22.62 25.27
N THR A 165 -7.44 -23.21 24.08
CA THR A 165 -6.43 -24.22 23.76
C THR A 165 -5.09 -23.51 23.57
N ALA A 166 -4.16 -23.74 24.48
CA ALA A 166 -2.83 -23.16 24.38
C ALA A 166 -2.17 -23.61 23.08
N ASN A 167 -1.59 -22.65 22.37
CA ASN A 167 -0.78 -22.89 21.18
C ASN A 167 -1.49 -23.60 20.02
N SER A 168 -2.82 -23.46 19.88
CA SER A 168 -3.55 -24.01 18.75
C SER A 168 -3.87 -22.91 17.74
N PRO A 169 -3.43 -23.00 16.50
CA PRO A 169 -3.82 -22.07 15.46
C PRO A 169 -5.33 -22.05 15.23
N PHE A 170 -5.87 -20.88 14.90
CA PHE A 170 -7.30 -20.72 14.60
C PHE A 170 -7.54 -20.80 13.10
N GLN A 171 -8.51 -21.62 12.67
CA GLN A 171 -8.89 -21.67 11.25
C GLN A 171 -10.01 -20.67 10.94
N VAL A 172 -9.74 -19.73 10.05
CA VAL A 172 -10.77 -18.87 9.47
C VAL A 172 -11.51 -19.64 8.39
N THR A 173 -12.81 -19.85 8.61
CA THR A 173 -13.68 -20.62 7.70
C THR A 173 -14.87 -19.82 7.18
N ALA A 174 -14.99 -18.55 7.58
CA ALA A 174 -16.10 -17.68 7.22
C ALA A 174 -15.71 -16.20 7.28
N ASN A 175 -16.55 -15.35 6.72
CA ASN A 175 -16.50 -13.91 6.91
C ASN A 175 -16.74 -13.51 8.37
N GLY A 176 -16.53 -12.23 8.70
CA GLY A 176 -16.58 -11.72 10.06
C GLY A 176 -17.88 -12.01 10.81
N ALA A 177 -19.03 -12.09 10.14
CA ALA A 177 -20.29 -12.49 10.75
C ALA A 177 -20.30 -13.94 11.26
N GLY A 178 -19.51 -14.83 10.64
CA GLY A 178 -19.33 -16.21 11.06
C GLY A 178 -18.08 -16.45 11.91
N THR A 179 -17.26 -15.43 12.14
CA THR A 179 -16.04 -15.52 12.96
C THR A 179 -16.34 -15.07 14.38
N ASN A 180 -16.33 -16.00 15.33
CA ASN A 180 -16.57 -15.72 16.73
C ASN A 180 -15.24 -15.52 17.46
N MET A 181 -15.20 -14.52 18.34
CA MET A 181 -14.04 -14.21 19.20
C MET A 181 -14.32 -14.55 20.67
N GLY A 182 -13.27 -14.83 21.43
CA GLY A 182 -13.33 -14.88 22.89
C GLY A 182 -14.05 -16.08 23.51
N SER A 183 -14.39 -17.08 22.75
CA SER A 183 -14.97 -18.34 23.27
C SER A 183 -13.95 -19.46 23.39
N SER A 184 -14.34 -20.59 23.98
CA SER A 184 -13.47 -21.76 24.07
C SER A 184 -13.04 -22.33 22.71
N THR A 185 -13.72 -21.95 21.64
CA THR A 185 -13.44 -22.37 20.25
C THR A 185 -13.33 -21.20 19.28
N GLY A 186 -13.39 -19.97 19.78
CA GLY A 186 -13.32 -18.76 18.96
C GLY A 186 -11.89 -18.26 18.76
N LEU A 187 -11.77 -17.22 17.94
CA LEU A 187 -10.52 -16.53 17.74
C LEU A 187 -10.09 -15.78 19.02
N LEU A 188 -8.93 -16.09 19.52
CA LEU A 188 -8.28 -15.36 20.62
C LEU A 188 -6.90 -14.88 20.21
N TYR A 189 -6.34 -13.98 20.99
CA TYR A 189 -4.94 -13.54 20.92
C TYR A 189 -4.41 -13.26 22.33
N ASP A 190 -3.11 -13.25 22.48
CA ASP A 190 -2.44 -12.95 23.73
C ASP A 190 -1.84 -11.52 23.70
N PRO A 191 -1.98 -10.67 24.74
CA PRO A 191 -2.83 -10.84 25.92
C PRO A 191 -4.30 -10.75 25.56
N GLN A 192 -5.12 -11.52 26.28
CA GLN A 192 -6.54 -11.71 25.99
C GLN A 192 -7.32 -10.40 25.89
N SER A 193 -8.08 -10.25 24.79
CA SER A 193 -9.22 -9.35 24.75
C SER A 193 -10.34 -9.86 25.66
N ALA A 194 -10.96 -8.97 26.38
CA ALA A 194 -12.20 -9.27 27.10
C ALA A 194 -13.41 -9.41 26.15
N TYR A 195 -13.24 -9.11 24.86
CA TYR A 195 -14.30 -9.17 23.88
C TYR A 195 -14.67 -10.61 23.54
N SER A 196 -15.96 -10.88 23.49
CA SER A 196 -16.55 -12.13 22.99
C SER A 196 -17.71 -11.81 22.06
N GLY A 197 -17.80 -12.50 20.95
CA GLY A 197 -18.84 -12.33 19.94
C GLY A 197 -18.29 -12.28 18.53
N ASN A 198 -19.18 -12.22 17.57
CA ASN A 198 -18.82 -12.12 16.16
C ASN A 198 -18.27 -10.72 15.82
N ILE A 199 -17.52 -10.62 14.74
CA ILE A 199 -16.96 -9.38 14.18
C ILE A 199 -17.62 -9.08 12.82
N PRO A 200 -18.93 -8.80 12.79
CA PRO A 200 -19.66 -8.62 11.54
C PRO A 200 -19.09 -7.44 10.75
N GLY A 201 -18.91 -7.66 9.46
CA GLY A 201 -18.33 -6.66 8.56
C GLY A 201 -16.81 -6.61 8.55
N PHE A 202 -16.12 -7.09 9.56
CA PHE A 202 -14.66 -7.10 9.59
C PHE A 202 -14.09 -8.01 8.50
N PRO A 203 -13.16 -7.51 7.65
CA PRO A 203 -12.54 -8.31 6.59
C PRO A 203 -11.60 -9.36 7.21
N THR A 204 -12.08 -10.60 7.23
CA THR A 204 -11.29 -11.71 7.78
C THR A 204 -10.27 -12.28 6.81
N GLY A 205 -10.30 -11.87 5.54
CA GLY A 205 -9.52 -12.48 4.48
C GLY A 205 -10.13 -13.77 3.92
N TYR A 206 -11.31 -14.21 4.41
CA TYR A 206 -12.00 -15.39 3.86
C TYR A 206 -12.45 -15.15 2.42
N SER A 207 -12.98 -13.96 2.10
CA SER A 207 -13.21 -13.52 0.73
C SER A 207 -11.90 -13.18 0.04
N GLY A 208 -11.90 -13.26 -1.31
CA GLY A 208 -10.74 -12.86 -2.11
C GLY A 208 -10.49 -11.36 -2.05
N PHE A 209 -9.25 -10.97 -2.16
CA PHE A 209 -8.84 -9.57 -2.18
C PHE A 209 -7.55 -9.38 -3.01
N TRP A 210 -7.31 -8.15 -3.42
CA TRP A 210 -6.08 -7.71 -4.03
C TRP A 210 -5.20 -7.04 -2.98
N MET A 211 -3.91 -7.33 -2.97
CA MET A 211 -2.91 -6.72 -2.07
C MET A 211 -1.78 -6.12 -2.88
N MET A 212 -1.31 -4.93 -2.52
CA MET A 212 -0.11 -4.36 -3.13
C MET A 212 1.03 -5.39 -3.11
N LYS A 213 1.61 -5.65 -4.28
CA LYS A 213 2.68 -6.64 -4.46
C LYS A 213 3.92 -6.29 -3.66
N TYR A 214 4.20 -4.99 -3.57
CA TYR A 214 5.33 -4.39 -2.87
C TYR A 214 4.85 -3.37 -1.84
N GLU A 215 5.71 -3.03 -0.90
CA GLU A 215 5.59 -1.83 -0.09
C GLU A 215 5.63 -0.59 -0.99
N LEU A 216 4.99 0.50 -0.58
CA LEU A 216 4.98 1.74 -1.36
C LEU A 216 6.39 2.29 -1.52
N SER A 217 6.79 2.59 -2.75
CA SER A 217 8.07 3.22 -3.05
C SER A 217 8.05 4.73 -2.81
N GLN A 218 9.25 5.34 -2.73
CA GLN A 218 9.40 6.78 -2.63
C GLN A 218 8.85 7.51 -3.85
N GLY A 219 9.02 6.94 -5.05
CA GLY A 219 8.39 7.46 -6.26
C GLY A 219 6.87 7.49 -6.16
N GLY A 220 6.26 6.41 -5.69
CA GLY A 220 4.81 6.34 -5.50
C GLY A 220 4.29 7.35 -4.46
N TYR A 221 5.02 7.56 -3.37
CA TYR A 221 4.64 8.57 -2.37
C TYR A 221 4.87 10.00 -2.88
N ARG A 222 5.98 10.28 -3.60
CA ARG A 222 6.22 11.55 -4.29
C ARG A 222 5.06 11.91 -5.21
N ASP A 223 4.61 10.96 -5.99
CA ASP A 223 3.56 11.16 -6.97
C ASP A 223 2.21 11.50 -6.31
N TYR A 224 1.88 10.80 -5.23
CA TYR A 224 0.76 11.17 -4.36
C TYR A 224 0.92 12.57 -3.80
N PHE A 225 2.07 12.88 -3.17
CA PHE A 225 2.33 14.15 -2.52
C PHE A 225 2.22 15.34 -3.49
N ASN A 226 2.65 15.15 -4.73
CA ASN A 226 2.57 16.14 -5.80
C ASN A 226 1.14 16.35 -6.36
N THR A 227 0.14 15.62 -5.84
CA THR A 227 -1.28 15.91 -6.09
C THR A 227 -1.93 16.69 -4.95
N LEU A 228 -1.24 16.91 -3.85
CA LEU A 228 -1.77 17.61 -2.69
C LEU A 228 -1.73 19.13 -2.89
N THR A 229 -2.77 19.82 -2.41
CA THR A 229 -2.77 21.28 -2.30
C THR A 229 -1.76 21.74 -1.25
N TYR A 230 -1.39 23.01 -1.23
CA TYR A 230 -0.49 23.59 -0.22
C TYR A 230 -0.92 23.26 1.22
N THR A 231 -2.21 23.42 1.52
CA THR A 231 -2.79 23.13 2.84
C THR A 231 -2.70 21.64 3.18
N GLN A 232 -2.96 20.77 2.22
CA GLN A 232 -2.84 19.33 2.40
C GLN A 232 -1.39 18.89 2.63
N GLN A 233 -0.45 19.49 1.91
CA GLN A 233 0.98 19.25 2.10
C GLN A 233 1.45 19.64 3.51
N LEU A 234 1.01 20.76 4.07
CA LEU A 234 1.34 21.19 5.43
C LEU A 234 1.06 20.10 6.48
N ASN A 235 0.01 19.31 6.27
CA ASN A 235 -0.38 18.24 7.20
C ASN A 235 0.37 16.92 6.97
N ARG A 236 1.24 16.85 5.96
CA ARG A 236 2.04 15.64 5.63
C ARG A 236 3.53 15.84 5.89
N LEU A 237 3.95 17.07 6.11
CA LEU A 237 5.36 17.38 6.38
C LEU A 237 5.70 17.16 7.86
N ARG A 238 6.99 16.93 8.11
CA ARG A 238 7.49 16.84 9.48
C ARG A 238 7.79 18.24 10.05
N ASP A 239 7.25 18.58 11.22
CA ASP A 239 7.30 19.92 11.83
C ASP A 239 8.67 20.57 11.92
N ILE A 240 9.73 19.77 12.12
CA ILE A 240 11.06 20.35 12.33
C ILE A 240 11.78 20.74 11.04
N PHE A 241 11.24 20.42 9.89
CA PHE A 241 11.94 20.65 8.62
C PHE A 241 11.19 21.52 7.65
N SER A 242 9.89 21.91 7.90
CA SER A 242 9.24 22.34 6.70
C SER A 242 7.86 22.94 6.82
N ASN A 243 7.72 23.94 6.05
CA ASN A 243 6.49 24.19 5.32
C ASN A 243 6.77 23.96 3.81
N PRO A 244 5.75 23.84 2.96
CA PRO A 244 5.94 23.67 1.53
C PRO A 244 6.73 24.80 0.84
N ALA A 245 6.90 25.96 1.48
CA ALA A 245 7.69 27.08 0.97
C ALA A 245 9.17 27.03 1.40
N SER A 246 9.62 25.96 2.02
CA SER A 246 11.04 25.76 2.36
C SER A 246 11.89 25.63 1.11
N PRO A 247 13.20 25.96 1.19
CA PRO A 247 14.10 25.96 0.03
C PRO A 247 14.22 24.60 -0.66
N THR A 248 14.64 24.61 -1.91
CA THR A 248 15.08 23.42 -2.66
C THR A 248 16.11 22.63 -1.85
N GLY A 249 16.04 21.30 -1.90
CA GLY A 249 16.89 20.39 -1.13
C GLY A 249 16.41 20.18 0.32
N THR A 250 15.27 20.78 0.73
CA THR A 250 14.72 20.52 2.06
C THR A 250 14.00 19.16 2.07
N SER A 251 14.47 18.24 2.90
CA SER A 251 13.84 16.94 3.09
C SER A 251 12.42 17.07 3.68
N ILE A 252 11.47 16.31 3.16
CA ILE A 252 10.08 16.35 3.62
C ILE A 252 9.80 15.42 4.80
N ASN A 253 10.63 14.41 5.02
CA ASN A 253 10.41 13.41 6.06
C ASN A 253 11.52 13.36 7.10
N ASN A 254 12.68 12.94 6.71
CA ASN A 254 13.89 12.91 7.54
C ASN A 254 15.09 12.89 6.60
N SER A 255 16.24 13.33 7.10
CA SER A 255 17.42 13.43 6.28
C SER A 255 17.80 12.10 5.63
N ALA A 256 18.35 12.17 4.43
CA ALA A 256 18.93 11.04 3.71
C ALA A 256 19.93 10.20 4.55
N ALA A 257 20.53 10.81 5.57
CA ALA A 257 21.48 10.16 6.47
C ALA A 257 20.90 9.01 7.28
N CYS A 258 19.58 8.91 7.41
CA CYS A 258 18.97 7.89 8.26
C CYS A 258 18.69 6.57 7.54
N CYS A 259 18.16 6.55 6.33
CA CYS A 259 17.54 5.32 5.85
C CYS A 259 17.37 5.25 4.34
N ARG A 260 18.14 6.01 3.60
CA ARG A 260 17.99 6.15 2.14
C ARG A 260 16.62 6.75 1.77
N GLN A 261 16.17 7.76 2.53
CA GLN A 261 14.98 8.57 2.19
C GLN A 261 15.44 9.84 1.49
N TYR A 262 15.06 10.01 0.23
CA TYR A 262 15.57 11.02 -0.69
C TYR A 262 14.50 12.00 -1.17
N MET A 263 13.32 11.98 -0.54
CA MET A 263 12.23 12.89 -0.91
C MET A 263 12.50 14.30 -0.40
N GLU A 264 12.66 15.25 -1.31
CA GLU A 264 13.01 16.63 -1.01
C GLU A 264 12.17 17.62 -1.81
N ILE A 265 12.14 18.88 -1.38
CA ILE A 265 11.52 19.96 -2.13
C ILE A 265 12.38 20.27 -3.35
N ALA A 266 11.90 19.92 -4.53
CA ALA A 266 12.53 20.27 -5.80
C ALA A 266 12.18 21.72 -6.21
N ILE A 267 10.92 22.12 -6.04
CA ILE A 267 10.44 23.48 -6.28
C ILE A 267 9.68 23.94 -5.04
N PRO A 268 10.15 25.01 -4.37
CA PRO A 268 9.44 25.57 -3.22
C PRO A 268 8.03 26.00 -3.57
N GLY A 269 7.10 25.73 -2.66
CA GLY A 269 5.76 26.28 -2.71
C GLY A 269 5.73 27.76 -2.34
N ASN A 270 4.54 28.33 -2.29
CA ASN A 270 4.36 29.74 -1.94
C ASN A 270 3.20 29.90 -0.93
N SER A 271 3.53 30.31 0.29
CA SER A 271 2.57 30.50 1.39
C SER A 271 1.60 31.66 1.16
N THR A 272 1.98 32.67 0.36
CA THR A 272 1.13 33.83 0.08
C THR A 272 0.02 33.49 -0.91
N THR A 273 0.34 32.64 -1.89
CA THR A 273 -0.61 32.23 -2.96
C THR A 273 -1.17 30.84 -2.73
N ASN A 274 -0.78 30.16 -1.65
CA ASN A 274 -1.08 28.75 -1.36
C ASN A 274 -0.70 27.80 -2.52
N THR A 275 0.40 28.13 -3.23
CA THR A 275 0.92 27.26 -4.29
C THR A 275 1.67 26.09 -3.66
N PRO A 276 1.32 24.83 -3.96
CA PRO A 276 2.00 23.66 -3.41
C PRO A 276 3.46 23.58 -3.90
N ALA A 277 4.30 22.96 -3.08
CA ALA A 277 5.64 22.57 -3.49
C ALA A 277 5.60 21.43 -4.51
N VAL A 278 6.66 21.30 -5.30
CA VAL A 278 6.93 20.08 -6.06
C VAL A 278 8.02 19.29 -5.33
N ILE A 279 7.73 18.03 -5.05
CA ILE A 279 8.68 17.11 -4.43
C ILE A 279 9.39 16.32 -5.51
N GLY A 280 10.69 16.16 -5.35
CA GLY A 280 11.55 15.29 -6.13
C GLY A 280 12.27 14.29 -5.26
N LEU A 281 13.00 13.40 -5.90
CA LEU A 281 13.96 12.49 -5.29
C LEU A 281 15.37 12.93 -5.72
N ASP A 282 16.32 12.87 -4.79
CA ASP A 282 17.71 13.26 -5.01
C ASP A 282 18.60 12.38 -4.11
N ALA A 283 19.03 11.23 -4.63
CA ALA A 283 19.81 10.27 -3.85
C ALA A 283 21.31 10.57 -3.85
N ASP A 284 21.82 11.28 -4.83
CA ASP A 284 23.21 11.63 -4.92
C ASP A 284 23.53 13.07 -4.45
N GLY A 285 22.50 13.87 -4.20
CA GLY A 285 22.61 15.18 -3.56
C GLY A 285 23.09 16.29 -4.50
N ASP A 286 22.88 16.13 -5.80
CA ASP A 286 23.35 17.11 -6.80
C ASP A 286 22.29 18.17 -7.15
N ASN A 287 21.07 18.07 -6.62
CA ASN A 287 19.89 18.89 -6.85
C ASN A 287 19.33 18.79 -8.30
N ILE A 288 19.65 17.72 -9.01
CA ILE A 288 18.96 17.33 -10.23
C ILE A 288 18.00 16.21 -9.83
N PHE A 289 16.71 16.48 -9.80
CA PHE A 289 15.72 15.61 -9.19
C PHE A 289 15.13 14.59 -10.15
N ASN A 290 14.84 13.39 -9.63
CA ASN A 290 14.15 12.31 -10.33
C ASN A 290 14.96 11.70 -11.48
N GLU A 291 16.26 11.65 -11.34
CA GLU A 291 17.12 10.90 -12.22
C GLU A 291 17.00 9.39 -12.01
N ALA A 292 17.53 8.61 -12.92
CA ALA A 292 17.45 7.14 -12.87
C ALA A 292 18.17 6.52 -11.65
N THR A 293 19.00 7.30 -10.96
CA THR A 293 19.80 6.93 -9.78
C THR A 293 19.21 7.42 -8.45
N ASP A 294 18.10 8.16 -8.48
CA ASP A 294 17.57 8.88 -7.32
C ASP A 294 16.72 8.05 -6.37
N GLY A 295 16.69 6.74 -6.53
CA GLY A 295 16.09 5.85 -5.56
C GLY A 295 14.57 5.76 -5.62
N GLU A 296 13.96 6.00 -6.77
CA GLU A 296 12.52 6.01 -6.97
C GLU A 296 11.83 4.72 -6.49
N TRP A 297 12.51 3.58 -6.65
CA TRP A 297 11.99 2.25 -6.31
C TRP A 297 12.25 1.81 -4.86
N ILE A 298 13.03 2.58 -4.10
CA ILE A 298 13.30 2.30 -2.69
C ILE A 298 12.02 2.53 -1.89
N THR A 299 11.76 1.65 -0.94
CA THR A 299 10.58 1.74 -0.08
C THR A 299 10.53 3.07 0.68
N ALA A 300 9.36 3.67 0.72
CA ALA A 300 9.10 4.88 1.50
C ALA A 300 8.79 4.56 2.96
N THR A 301 9.20 5.43 3.87
CA THR A 301 8.93 5.33 5.31
C THR A 301 8.79 6.70 5.96
N TYR A 302 8.77 6.74 7.29
CA TYR A 302 8.50 7.92 8.10
C TYR A 302 7.07 8.42 7.94
N PHE A 303 6.13 7.53 8.20
CA PHE A 303 4.72 7.84 8.15
C PHE A 303 4.07 7.83 9.53
N THR A 304 2.97 8.57 9.63
CA THR A 304 1.96 8.43 10.66
C THR A 304 0.80 7.61 10.13
N TRP A 305 -0.09 7.15 11.01
CA TRP A 305 -1.33 6.51 10.54
C TRP A 305 -2.18 7.43 9.63
N PRO A 306 -2.35 8.73 9.92
CA PRO A 306 -3.01 9.64 8.98
C PRO A 306 -2.33 9.73 7.61
N ASP A 307 -1.00 9.59 7.50
CA ASP A 307 -0.30 9.55 6.21
C ASP A 307 -0.66 8.28 5.44
N VAL A 308 -0.63 7.13 6.12
CA VAL A 308 -1.00 5.84 5.53
C VAL A 308 -2.46 5.85 5.07
N ALA A 309 -3.38 6.27 5.95
CA ALA A 309 -4.80 6.34 5.64
C ALA A 309 -5.09 7.26 4.45
N SER A 310 -4.48 8.46 4.42
CA SER A 310 -4.71 9.40 3.33
C SER A 310 -4.18 8.89 1.98
N TYR A 311 -3.03 8.23 1.96
CA TYR A 311 -2.54 7.59 0.74
C TYR A 311 -3.49 6.49 0.24
N LEU A 312 -3.94 5.62 1.15
CA LEU A 312 -4.83 4.51 0.79
C LEU A 312 -6.18 5.00 0.26
N ASP A 313 -6.75 6.01 0.89
CA ASP A 313 -7.99 6.64 0.43
C ASP A 313 -7.81 7.30 -0.93
N TRP A 314 -6.76 8.12 -1.08
CA TRP A 314 -6.42 8.75 -2.35
C TRP A 314 -6.25 7.74 -3.48
N ALA A 315 -5.66 6.58 -3.20
CA ALA A 315 -5.45 5.52 -4.17
C ALA A 315 -6.69 4.63 -4.41
N GLY A 316 -7.80 4.87 -3.71
CA GLY A 316 -8.99 4.03 -3.80
C GLY A 316 -8.79 2.63 -3.20
N LEU A 317 -7.86 2.48 -2.29
CA LEU A 317 -7.56 1.25 -1.55
C LEU A 317 -8.15 1.31 -0.14
N ARG A 318 -7.90 0.30 0.66
CA ARG A 318 -8.16 0.28 2.10
C ARG A 318 -6.96 -0.31 2.86
N PRO A 319 -6.86 -0.05 4.17
CA PRO A 319 -5.91 -0.77 5.01
C PRO A 319 -6.20 -2.27 4.99
N MET A 320 -5.14 -3.06 5.03
CA MET A 320 -5.24 -4.50 5.26
C MET A 320 -5.57 -4.78 6.72
N THR A 321 -6.15 -5.95 7.00
CA THR A 321 -6.29 -6.46 8.36
C THR A 321 -5.12 -7.38 8.71
N GLU A 322 -4.88 -7.60 10.01
CA GLU A 322 -3.89 -8.58 10.46
C GLU A 322 -4.19 -10.00 9.95
N LEU A 323 -5.47 -10.33 9.75
CA LEU A 323 -5.89 -11.62 9.26
C LEU A 323 -5.54 -11.78 7.77
N GLU A 324 -5.77 -10.74 6.99
CA GLU A 324 -5.38 -10.69 5.56
C GLU A 324 -3.86 -10.76 5.39
N PHE A 325 -3.11 -10.11 6.28
CA PHE A 325 -1.64 -10.20 6.31
C PHE A 325 -1.17 -11.65 6.49
N GLU A 326 -1.67 -12.37 7.51
CA GLU A 326 -1.27 -13.78 7.73
C GLU A 326 -1.69 -14.67 6.56
N LYS A 327 -2.86 -14.43 5.96
CA LYS A 327 -3.29 -15.15 4.75
C LYS A 327 -2.35 -14.90 3.57
N ALA A 328 -1.96 -13.66 3.32
CA ALA A 328 -1.03 -13.32 2.23
C ALA A 328 0.33 -13.98 2.42
N CYS A 329 0.81 -14.04 3.66
CA CYS A 329 2.06 -14.72 4.01
C CYS A 329 1.97 -16.24 3.78
N ARG A 330 1.01 -16.91 4.42
CA ARG A 330 0.96 -18.38 4.57
C ARG A 330 0.13 -19.06 3.49
N GLY A 331 -0.88 -18.40 2.96
CA GLY A 331 -1.90 -19.05 2.11
C GLY A 331 -2.76 -20.03 2.92
N PRO A 332 -3.25 -21.11 2.28
CA PRO A 332 -4.11 -22.11 2.93
C PRO A 332 -3.33 -23.16 3.73
N LEU A 333 -2.01 -23.04 3.81
CA LEU A 333 -1.16 -24.06 4.43
C LEU A 333 -1.31 -24.07 5.95
N THR A 334 -1.08 -25.22 6.53
CA THR A 334 -0.96 -25.37 7.99
C THR A 334 0.25 -24.57 8.48
N PRO A 335 0.14 -23.83 9.59
CA PRO A 335 1.25 -23.06 10.14
C PRO A 335 2.48 -23.89 10.48
N VAL A 336 3.64 -23.31 10.23
CA VAL A 336 4.92 -23.82 10.72
C VAL A 336 5.36 -22.94 11.89
N ALA A 337 5.70 -23.57 13.02
CA ALA A 337 6.07 -22.85 14.22
C ALA A 337 7.23 -21.87 13.97
N GLY A 338 6.97 -20.57 14.23
CA GLY A 338 7.94 -19.50 14.03
C GLY A 338 8.26 -19.18 12.58
N GLU A 339 7.36 -19.47 11.63
CA GLU A 339 7.59 -19.24 10.21
C GLU A 339 7.63 -17.75 9.83
N PHE A 340 8.39 -17.48 8.78
CA PHE A 340 8.39 -16.23 8.04
C PHE A 340 7.46 -16.30 6.83
N ALA A 341 7.25 -15.19 6.13
CA ALA A 341 6.33 -15.10 4.99
C ALA A 341 6.56 -16.15 3.90
N TRP A 342 7.78 -16.62 3.75
CA TRP A 342 8.13 -17.67 2.78
C TRP A 342 7.82 -19.10 3.23
N GLY A 343 7.23 -19.29 4.43
CA GLY A 343 6.72 -20.58 4.92
C GLY A 343 7.76 -21.49 5.58
N THR A 344 8.91 -20.97 5.96
CA THR A 344 9.89 -21.67 6.78
C THR A 344 10.36 -20.81 7.95
N ASN A 345 10.96 -21.41 8.98
CA ASN A 345 11.51 -20.70 10.13
C ASN A 345 13.02 -20.43 10.02
N THR A 346 13.57 -20.50 8.82
CA THR A 346 14.98 -20.23 8.55
C THR A 346 15.15 -18.94 7.76
N ILE A 347 16.13 -18.13 8.14
CA ILE A 347 16.43 -16.83 7.57
C ILE A 347 17.92 -16.70 7.24
N ALA A 348 18.26 -16.04 6.16
CA ALA A 348 19.61 -15.62 5.87
C ALA A 348 20.01 -14.48 6.82
N SER A 349 21.06 -14.70 7.61
CA SER A 349 21.51 -13.76 8.64
C SER A 349 22.96 -13.36 8.38
N TYR A 350 23.18 -12.51 7.41
CA TYR A 350 24.49 -11.92 7.10
C TYR A 350 24.31 -10.58 6.39
N PRO A 351 25.33 -9.70 6.42
CA PRO A 351 25.25 -8.42 5.74
C PRO A 351 25.09 -8.58 4.24
N TYR A 352 24.12 -7.91 3.67
CA TYR A 352 23.92 -7.85 2.23
C TYR A 352 24.83 -6.81 1.58
N THR A 353 25.19 -7.06 0.32
CA THR A 353 25.92 -6.13 -0.54
C THR A 353 25.00 -5.66 -1.66
N ILE A 354 24.66 -4.37 -1.62
CA ILE A 354 23.82 -3.74 -2.66
C ILE A 354 24.69 -3.48 -3.90
N ALA A 355 24.16 -3.84 -5.06
CA ALA A 355 24.68 -3.45 -6.36
C ALA A 355 23.67 -2.57 -7.08
N ASN A 356 24.15 -1.66 -7.93
CA ASN A 356 23.34 -0.69 -8.67
C ASN A 356 22.42 0.16 -7.76
N ALA A 357 22.94 0.60 -6.61
CA ALA A 357 22.18 1.33 -5.60
C ALA A 357 21.41 2.52 -6.20
N GLY A 358 20.15 2.70 -5.77
CA GLY A 358 19.29 3.79 -6.19
C GLY A 358 18.64 3.64 -7.56
N THR A 359 19.01 2.62 -8.35
CA THR A 359 18.45 2.41 -9.71
C THR A 359 17.30 1.40 -9.72
N ALA A 360 16.58 1.35 -10.84
CA ALA A 360 15.57 0.31 -11.10
C ALA A 360 16.13 -1.12 -11.06
N THR A 361 17.43 -1.28 -11.29
CA THR A 361 18.14 -2.56 -11.32
C THR A 361 18.90 -2.84 -10.02
N GLU A 362 18.64 -2.08 -8.97
CA GLU A 362 19.20 -2.34 -7.63
C GLU A 362 18.96 -3.80 -7.23
N ASN A 363 20.01 -4.47 -6.79
CA ASN A 363 19.94 -5.88 -6.43
C ASN A 363 20.94 -6.23 -5.31
N ILE A 364 20.80 -7.42 -4.73
CA ILE A 364 21.72 -7.96 -3.72
C ILE A 364 22.63 -9.00 -4.38
N SER A 365 23.92 -8.69 -4.40
CA SER A 365 24.92 -9.54 -5.08
C SER A 365 25.29 -10.83 -4.31
N ASN A 366 25.02 -10.88 -3.01
CA ASN A 366 25.37 -11.99 -2.11
C ASN A 366 24.18 -12.61 -1.40
N MET A 367 22.98 -12.58 -1.98
CA MET A 367 21.80 -13.19 -1.37
C MET A 367 21.90 -14.71 -1.28
N SER A 368 21.19 -15.32 -0.35
CA SER A 368 21.09 -16.77 -0.22
C SER A 368 20.23 -17.36 -1.34
N ALA A 369 20.68 -18.47 -1.92
CA ALA A 369 19.88 -19.22 -2.90
C ALA A 369 18.90 -20.23 -2.23
N ILE A 370 19.10 -20.54 -0.94
CA ILE A 370 18.39 -21.62 -0.23
C ILE A 370 17.66 -21.18 1.04
N LEU A 371 18.12 -20.09 1.67
CA LEU A 371 17.48 -19.54 2.87
C LEU A 371 16.58 -18.37 2.49
N GLY A 372 15.61 -18.07 3.33
CA GLY A 372 14.78 -16.88 3.16
C GLY A 372 15.58 -15.60 3.29
N ASN A 373 15.58 -14.78 2.25
CA ASN A 373 16.22 -13.48 2.30
C ASN A 373 15.21 -12.42 2.78
N CYS A 374 15.68 -11.57 3.68
CA CYS A 374 14.88 -10.47 4.19
C CYS A 374 15.79 -9.36 4.68
N ASN A 375 15.40 -8.13 4.44
CA ASN A 375 16.09 -6.97 4.98
C ASN A 375 15.75 -6.83 6.47
N SER A 376 16.66 -7.22 7.32
CA SER A 376 16.54 -7.19 8.78
C SER A 376 17.59 -6.27 9.40
N GLY A 377 17.44 -5.89 10.66
CA GLY A 377 18.39 -5.04 11.38
C GLY A 377 19.80 -5.61 11.51
N THR A 378 19.97 -6.88 11.20
CA THR A 378 21.29 -7.55 11.13
C THR A 378 21.86 -7.59 9.72
N SER A 379 21.05 -7.32 8.70
CA SER A 379 21.44 -7.43 7.29
C SER A 379 21.93 -6.11 6.71
N LEU A 380 21.11 -5.07 6.87
CA LEU A 380 21.39 -3.69 6.45
C LEU A 380 20.61 -2.75 7.36
N VAL A 381 21.25 -1.64 7.72
CA VAL A 381 20.56 -0.57 8.49
C VAL A 381 20.00 0.46 7.53
N SER A 382 19.22 0.01 6.52
CA SER A 382 18.73 0.87 5.46
C SER A 382 17.61 0.21 4.66
N LEU A 383 16.75 0.98 4.03
CA LEU A 383 15.68 0.50 3.15
C LEU A 383 16.21 0.00 1.82
N LEU A 384 15.49 -0.93 1.24
CA LEU A 384 15.78 -1.54 -0.06
C LEU A 384 14.63 -1.28 -1.04
N ARG A 385 14.94 -1.51 -2.30
CA ARG A 385 13.97 -1.56 -3.38
C ARG A 385 12.99 -2.73 -3.15
N GLY A 386 11.70 -2.51 -3.39
CA GLY A 386 10.71 -3.58 -3.37
C GLY A 386 11.05 -4.70 -4.37
N GLY A 387 10.88 -5.96 -3.95
CA GLY A 387 11.17 -7.14 -4.76
C GLY A 387 12.65 -7.41 -5.02
N ILE A 388 13.56 -6.82 -4.25
CA ILE A 388 15.01 -6.89 -4.50
C ILE A 388 15.59 -8.31 -4.52
N PHE A 389 14.98 -9.24 -3.76
CA PHE A 389 15.40 -10.64 -3.68
C PHE A 389 14.76 -11.53 -4.75
N ALA A 390 13.82 -11.01 -5.54
CA ALA A 390 13.21 -11.73 -6.65
C ALA A 390 14.09 -11.64 -7.89
N THR A 391 14.49 -12.80 -8.40
CA THR A 391 15.29 -12.94 -9.63
C THR A 391 14.67 -14.03 -10.52
N GLY A 392 15.13 -14.15 -11.75
CA GLY A 392 14.66 -15.19 -12.68
C GLY A 392 14.87 -16.63 -12.21
N VAL A 393 15.61 -16.84 -11.10
CA VAL A 393 15.92 -18.17 -10.52
C VAL A 393 15.50 -18.30 -9.05
N SER A 394 14.95 -17.26 -8.46
CA SER A 394 14.49 -17.30 -7.07
C SER A 394 13.30 -18.23 -6.91
N THR A 395 13.29 -18.94 -5.79
CA THR A 395 12.12 -19.65 -5.26
C THR A 395 11.33 -18.74 -4.33
N ARG A 396 10.13 -19.14 -3.89
CA ARG A 396 9.39 -18.42 -2.83
C ARG A 396 10.28 -18.13 -1.61
N VAL A 397 11.06 -19.13 -1.18
CA VAL A 397 11.94 -19.02 -0.02
C VAL A 397 13.05 -18.01 -0.28
N SER A 398 13.84 -18.19 -1.33
CA SER A 398 14.99 -17.31 -1.59
C SER A 398 14.58 -15.89 -2.04
N ALA A 399 13.38 -15.70 -2.55
CA ALA A 399 12.83 -14.37 -2.81
C ALA A 399 12.25 -13.69 -1.56
N GLY A 400 12.08 -14.40 -0.44
CA GLY A 400 11.41 -13.88 0.75
C GLY A 400 9.90 -13.63 0.54
N ALA A 401 9.29 -14.29 -0.44
CA ALA A 401 7.93 -14.01 -0.88
C ALA A 401 6.86 -14.70 -0.02
N GLY A 402 5.71 -14.06 0.12
CA GLY A 402 4.48 -14.68 0.62
C GLY A 402 3.98 -15.77 -0.32
N TYR A 403 2.98 -16.54 0.15
CA TYR A 403 2.44 -17.69 -0.59
C TYR A 403 1.92 -17.33 -1.99
N TYR A 404 1.30 -16.17 -2.10
CA TYR A 404 0.70 -15.71 -3.35
C TYR A 404 1.62 -14.80 -4.17
N GLY A 405 2.87 -14.58 -3.74
CA GLY A 405 3.85 -13.76 -4.47
C GLY A 405 3.92 -12.30 -4.03
N THR A 406 3.25 -11.93 -2.95
CA THR A 406 3.46 -10.64 -2.29
C THR A 406 4.86 -10.61 -1.65
N MET A 407 5.60 -9.52 -1.86
CA MET A 407 6.99 -9.39 -1.44
C MET A 407 7.10 -8.61 -0.12
N GLU A 408 8.22 -8.76 0.57
CA GLU A 408 8.61 -8.02 1.79
C GLU A 408 7.59 -8.10 2.95
N LEU A 409 6.75 -9.15 3.04
CA LEU A 409 5.87 -9.36 4.20
C LEU A 409 6.65 -9.80 5.47
N SER A 410 7.94 -10.05 5.35
CA SER A 410 8.89 -10.25 6.46
C SER A 410 10.12 -9.42 6.20
N GLY A 411 10.32 -8.34 6.96
CA GLY A 411 11.47 -7.44 6.85
C GLY A 411 11.22 -6.21 5.99
N ASN A 412 12.26 -5.50 5.66
CA ASN A 412 12.36 -4.21 5.02
C ASN A 412 11.71 -3.08 5.83
N ILE A 413 10.38 -2.98 5.84
CA ILE A 413 9.66 -2.02 6.71
C ILE A 413 8.41 -2.66 7.30
N SER A 414 8.07 -2.28 8.54
CA SER A 414 6.80 -2.71 9.15
C SER A 414 5.62 -2.03 8.48
N GLU A 415 4.55 -2.77 8.21
CA GLU A 415 3.33 -2.21 7.65
C GLU A 415 2.21 -2.13 8.68
N ILE A 416 1.33 -1.14 8.51
CA ILE A 416 0.17 -0.96 9.37
C ILE A 416 -0.99 -1.83 8.89
N ALA A 417 -1.56 -2.61 9.82
CA ALA A 417 -2.76 -3.42 9.61
C ALA A 417 -3.83 -3.10 10.66
N ILE A 418 -5.11 -3.28 10.31
CA ILE A 418 -6.22 -3.14 11.24
C ILE A 418 -6.27 -4.38 12.14
N THR A 419 -6.37 -4.15 13.45
CA THR A 419 -6.35 -5.21 14.47
C THR A 419 -7.74 -5.53 14.99
N THR A 420 -7.98 -6.79 15.34
CA THR A 420 -9.16 -7.18 16.15
C THR A 420 -8.95 -6.88 17.65
N GLY A 421 -7.78 -6.36 18.03
CA GLY A 421 -7.35 -6.17 19.41
C GLY A 421 -8.18 -5.18 20.21
N ASN A 422 -8.84 -4.24 19.57
CA ASN A 422 -9.71 -3.30 20.25
C ASN A 422 -11.02 -3.03 19.47
N GLU A 423 -11.92 -2.26 20.07
CA GLU A 423 -13.24 -1.99 19.49
C GLU A 423 -13.14 -1.18 18.19
N ALA A 424 -12.26 -0.19 18.12
CA ALA A 424 -12.08 0.63 16.93
C ALA A 424 -11.65 -0.21 15.73
N GLY A 425 -10.73 -1.16 15.94
CA GLY A 425 -10.33 -2.10 14.91
C GLY A 425 -11.47 -3.06 14.52
N ARG A 426 -12.15 -3.65 15.51
CA ARG A 426 -13.26 -4.59 15.24
C ARG A 426 -14.45 -3.95 14.52
N SER A 427 -14.64 -2.64 14.65
CA SER A 427 -15.69 -1.89 13.94
C SER A 427 -15.35 -1.60 12.48
N PHE A 428 -14.11 -1.81 12.06
CA PHE A 428 -13.72 -1.69 10.66
C PHE A 428 -14.48 -2.70 9.80
N ASN A 429 -15.12 -2.22 8.74
CA ASN A 429 -15.98 -3.03 7.89
C ASN A 429 -15.47 -3.21 6.46
N GLY A 430 -14.19 -2.90 6.22
CA GLY A 430 -13.58 -3.06 4.90
C GLY A 430 -13.97 -1.98 3.89
N LYS A 431 -14.56 -0.86 4.33
CA LYS A 431 -14.90 0.22 3.41
C LYS A 431 -13.66 0.68 2.64
N LEU A 432 -13.82 0.78 1.33
CA LEU A 432 -12.76 1.19 0.40
C LEU A 432 -12.69 2.71 0.31
N GLY A 433 -11.49 3.23 0.11
CA GLY A 433 -11.27 4.62 -0.24
C GLY A 433 -12.00 5.00 -1.54
N ASP A 434 -12.46 6.22 -1.61
CA ASP A 434 -13.19 6.75 -2.77
C ASP A 434 -12.33 7.64 -3.68
N GLY A 435 -11.09 7.83 -3.30
CA GLY A 435 -10.12 8.67 -4.02
C GLY A 435 -10.15 10.14 -3.63
N LEU A 436 -11.03 10.55 -2.70
CA LEU A 436 -11.15 11.92 -2.22
C LEU A 436 -10.44 12.09 -0.87
N LEU A 437 -9.89 13.26 -0.65
CA LEU A 437 -9.35 13.66 0.65
C LEU A 437 -10.12 14.87 1.18
N THR A 438 -10.11 15.03 2.49
CA THR A 438 -10.61 16.25 3.11
C THR A 438 -9.78 17.46 2.67
N THR A 439 -10.28 18.67 2.91
CA THR A 439 -9.51 19.90 2.66
C THR A 439 -8.19 19.97 3.41
N ALA A 440 -8.08 19.24 4.52
CA ALA A 440 -6.84 19.09 5.29
C ALA A 440 -5.93 17.97 4.76
N GLY A 441 -6.32 17.23 3.73
CA GLY A 441 -5.55 16.13 3.14
C GLY A 441 -5.64 14.82 3.90
N ASN A 442 -6.59 14.67 4.81
CA ASN A 442 -6.81 13.41 5.52
C ASN A 442 -7.81 12.54 4.78
N ALA A 443 -7.73 11.23 5.00
CA ALA A 443 -8.77 10.30 4.56
C ALA A 443 -10.14 10.74 5.10
N ASN A 444 -11.20 10.44 4.36
CA ASN A 444 -12.57 10.81 4.72
C ASN A 444 -13.45 9.61 5.14
N GLU A 445 -12.88 8.40 5.15
CA GLU A 445 -13.59 7.15 5.37
C GLU A 445 -13.93 6.89 6.84
N ASN A 446 -15.18 7.11 7.22
CA ASN A 446 -15.65 7.13 8.59
C ASN A 446 -15.49 5.81 9.38
N ASN A 447 -15.26 4.69 8.72
CA ASN A 447 -15.14 3.39 9.35
C ASN A 447 -13.68 2.96 9.57
N TRP A 448 -12.74 3.79 9.18
CA TRP A 448 -11.33 3.50 9.44
C TRP A 448 -10.95 3.99 10.84
N PRO A 449 -10.26 3.19 11.64
CA PRO A 449 -9.89 3.57 13.00
C PRO A 449 -9.15 4.91 13.04
N GLY A 450 -9.62 5.83 13.89
CA GLY A 450 -8.95 7.12 14.12
C GLY A 450 -8.84 8.04 12.89
N VAL A 451 -9.57 7.79 11.83
CA VAL A 451 -9.61 8.66 10.65
C VAL A 451 -10.46 9.90 10.93
N ASN A 452 -10.05 10.99 10.35
CA ASN A 452 -10.68 12.30 10.50
C ASN A 452 -12.21 12.24 10.26
N GLY A 453 -12.94 12.80 11.21
CA GLY A 453 -14.39 12.82 11.18
C GLY A 453 -15.05 11.53 11.64
N ASN A 454 -14.30 10.48 11.91
CA ASN A 454 -14.84 9.29 12.50
C ASN A 454 -15.09 9.48 14.01
N THR A 455 -16.25 10.02 14.32
CA THR A 455 -16.72 10.15 15.70
C THR A 455 -17.28 8.85 16.26
N GLY A 456 -17.56 7.87 15.41
CA GLY A 456 -18.15 6.59 15.81
C GLY A 456 -17.20 5.70 16.59
N THR A 457 -15.92 5.77 16.32
CA THR A 457 -14.90 5.00 17.03
C THR A 457 -14.25 5.76 18.18
N ASN A 458 -14.58 7.03 18.37
CA ASN A 458 -14.09 7.91 19.43
C ASN A 458 -12.58 7.86 19.70
N VAL A 459 -11.82 7.46 18.71
CA VAL A 459 -10.38 7.59 18.79
C VAL A 459 -10.02 8.94 18.18
N ALA A 460 -10.50 10.01 18.84
CA ALA A 460 -9.94 11.31 18.60
C ALA A 460 -8.42 11.22 18.82
N PRO A 461 -7.61 11.92 18.04
CA PRO A 461 -6.19 12.06 18.30
C PRO A 461 -5.98 12.37 19.80
N GLY A 462 -5.28 11.48 20.51
CA GLY A 462 -5.02 11.62 21.95
C GLY A 462 -6.02 10.97 22.92
N ASN A 463 -7.20 10.52 22.47
CA ASN A 463 -8.15 9.79 23.31
C ASN A 463 -8.08 8.28 23.03
N TYR A 464 -7.08 7.67 23.55
CA TYR A 464 -6.97 6.22 23.64
C TYR A 464 -7.75 5.74 24.85
N ASP A 465 -8.25 4.53 24.79
CA ASP A 465 -9.09 3.92 25.81
C ASP A 465 -8.41 3.70 27.18
N GLY A 466 -7.65 4.68 27.59
CA GLY A 466 -7.33 4.91 29.00
C GLY A 466 -6.60 3.79 29.71
N GLY A 467 -5.76 3.01 29.07
CA GLY A 467 -4.76 2.31 29.85
C GLY A 467 -4.78 0.79 29.86
N LEU A 468 -5.47 0.16 28.94
CA LEU A 468 -5.52 -1.30 28.84
C LEU A 468 -4.39 -1.91 28.01
N GLY A 469 -3.28 -1.23 27.79
CA GLY A 469 -2.16 -1.73 26.99
C GLY A 469 -2.40 -1.73 25.47
N VAL A 470 -3.61 -1.45 25.05
CA VAL A 470 -4.06 -1.35 23.65
C VAL A 470 -4.09 0.10 23.17
N ARG A 471 -3.72 0.99 24.06
CA ARG A 471 -3.83 2.43 23.94
C ARG A 471 -3.23 3.02 22.68
N SER A 472 -2.22 2.42 22.25
CA SER A 472 -1.48 2.83 21.10
C SER A 472 -1.95 2.18 19.82
N ASP A 473 -2.72 1.11 19.95
CA ASP A 473 -3.20 0.43 18.77
C ASP A 473 -4.30 1.21 18.08
N GLY A 474 -5.11 2.00 18.80
CA GLY A 474 -6.18 2.77 18.18
C GLY A 474 -7.00 2.03 17.13
N GLY A 475 -6.92 0.70 17.09
CA GLY A 475 -7.47 -0.15 16.05
C GLY A 475 -6.47 -0.64 15.01
N ILE A 476 -5.18 -0.31 15.16
CA ILE A 476 -4.12 -0.71 14.22
C ILE A 476 -2.97 -1.44 14.91
N ARG A 477 -2.20 -2.18 14.13
CA ARG A 477 -0.94 -2.84 14.53
C ARG A 477 0.09 -2.80 13.43
N TRP A 478 1.35 -2.97 13.83
CA TRP A 478 2.45 -3.16 12.90
C TRP A 478 2.70 -4.64 12.67
N ARG A 479 2.99 -4.99 11.43
CA ARG A 479 3.29 -6.36 11.02
C ARG A 479 4.55 -6.39 10.17
N GLY A 480 5.14 -7.58 10.04
CA GLY A 480 6.24 -7.86 9.11
C GLY A 480 7.64 -7.53 9.61
N GLY A 481 7.78 -6.64 10.58
CA GLY A 481 9.09 -6.17 11.03
C GLY A 481 9.82 -5.32 10.00
N GLY A 482 10.92 -4.70 10.37
CA GLY A 482 11.64 -3.81 9.47
C GLY A 482 13.13 -3.75 9.77
N PHE A 483 13.88 -3.09 8.91
CA PHE A 483 15.34 -2.99 8.93
C PHE A 483 15.95 -2.48 10.25
N THR A 484 15.13 -1.89 11.13
CA THR A 484 15.59 -1.41 12.45
C THR A 484 15.50 -2.45 13.57
N GLN A 485 14.75 -3.53 13.36
CA GLN A 485 14.61 -4.58 14.35
C GLN A 485 15.77 -5.57 14.26
N ILE A 486 16.34 -5.89 15.41
CA ILE A 486 17.41 -6.89 15.53
C ILE A 486 16.91 -8.24 16.07
N ASN A 487 15.65 -8.29 16.47
CA ASN A 487 15.01 -9.52 16.95
C ASN A 487 14.27 -10.20 15.80
N ASN A 488 14.69 -11.42 15.46
CA ASN A 488 14.10 -12.21 14.40
C ASN A 488 12.61 -12.54 14.64
N ASP A 489 12.13 -12.49 15.87
CA ASP A 489 10.72 -12.74 16.17
C ASP A 489 9.80 -11.77 15.46
N SER A 490 10.20 -10.50 15.35
CA SER A 490 9.41 -9.45 14.73
C SER A 490 9.09 -9.66 13.24
N TYR A 491 9.83 -10.52 12.54
CA TYR A 491 9.63 -10.84 11.13
C TYR A 491 8.72 -12.05 10.89
N LYS A 492 8.37 -12.78 11.96
CA LYS A 492 7.53 -13.97 11.87
C LYS A 492 6.10 -13.60 11.50
N VAL A 493 5.46 -14.47 10.73
CA VAL A 493 4.09 -14.26 10.23
C VAL A 493 3.09 -14.01 11.35
N SER A 494 3.16 -14.75 12.44
CA SER A 494 2.19 -14.69 13.53
C SER A 494 2.64 -13.84 14.72
N ASP A 495 3.85 -13.23 14.65
CA ASP A 495 4.30 -12.32 15.69
C ASP A 495 3.51 -11.01 15.67
N ARG A 496 3.03 -10.60 16.84
CA ARG A 496 2.26 -9.39 17.07
C ARG A 496 2.87 -8.51 18.15
N ILE A 497 4.17 -8.72 18.43
CA ILE A 497 4.92 -7.95 19.45
C ILE A 497 5.25 -6.54 18.98
N LEU A 498 5.38 -6.35 17.67
CA LEU A 498 5.69 -5.05 17.11
C LEU A 498 4.58 -4.06 17.35
N PHE A 499 4.80 -3.48 18.47
CA PHE A 499 4.10 -2.33 18.90
C PHE A 499 5.16 -1.34 19.37
N SER A 500 5.20 -0.18 18.82
CA SER A 500 6.14 0.83 19.27
C SER A 500 5.87 1.14 20.74
N GLY A 501 6.83 0.88 21.58
CA GLY A 501 6.70 1.10 23.03
C GLY A 501 6.40 2.54 23.47
N ASN A 502 6.25 3.48 22.54
CA ASN A 502 5.91 4.88 22.82
C ASN A 502 4.74 5.39 21.96
N GLY A 503 3.91 4.51 21.49
CA GLY A 503 2.81 4.66 20.55
C GLY A 503 1.77 5.73 20.68
N THR A 504 1.96 6.74 21.48
CA THR A 504 1.00 7.85 21.55
C THR A 504 1.02 8.74 20.32
N ASP A 505 2.04 8.65 19.50
CA ASP A 505 2.40 9.76 18.65
C ASP A 505 2.16 9.54 17.16
N ILE A 506 2.11 8.28 16.68
CA ILE A 506 1.84 8.00 15.26
C ILE A 506 0.42 8.38 14.82
N PHE A 507 -0.49 8.62 15.77
CA PHE A 507 -1.88 8.95 15.48
C PHE A 507 -2.17 10.44 15.45
N THR A 508 -1.37 11.23 16.14
CA THR A 508 -1.78 12.59 16.49
C THR A 508 -0.85 13.66 16.02
N ASN A 509 0.40 13.31 15.73
CA ASN A 509 1.40 14.33 15.54
C ASN A 509 2.32 14.03 14.37
N GLN A 510 2.42 14.97 13.46
CA GLN A 510 3.36 15.00 12.36
C GLN A 510 4.82 14.89 12.82
N THR A 511 5.12 15.28 14.08
CA THR A 511 6.48 15.24 14.65
C THR A 511 6.99 13.85 14.94
N ASN A 512 6.10 12.88 15.13
CA ASN A 512 6.44 11.54 15.58
C ASN A 512 6.22 10.48 14.50
N LYS A 513 6.61 10.79 13.29
CA LYS A 513 6.67 9.82 12.20
C LYS A 513 7.56 8.64 12.58
N SER A 514 7.10 7.45 12.26
CA SER A 514 7.74 6.19 12.63
C SER A 514 8.22 5.43 11.40
N PHE A 515 9.14 4.49 11.62
CA PHE A 515 9.60 3.56 10.58
C PHE A 515 8.51 2.56 10.22
N VAL A 516 7.49 3.04 9.53
CA VAL A 516 6.40 2.24 8.97
C VAL A 516 6.25 2.54 7.50
N GLY A 517 5.89 1.52 6.73
CA GLY A 517 5.57 1.57 5.32
C GLY A 517 4.08 1.57 5.06
N ILE A 518 3.72 1.64 3.79
CA ILE A 518 2.34 1.61 3.30
C ILE A 518 2.14 0.39 2.42
N ARG A 519 1.14 -0.40 2.75
CA ARG A 519 0.61 -1.48 1.91
C ARG A 519 -0.91 -1.48 2.00
N GLY A 520 -1.56 -1.33 0.87
CA GLY A 520 -3.01 -1.34 0.77
C GLY A 520 -3.55 -2.62 0.17
N VAL A 521 -4.83 -2.83 0.40
CA VAL A 521 -5.61 -3.90 -0.19
C VAL A 521 -6.90 -3.36 -0.79
N ARG A 522 -7.55 -4.19 -1.62
CA ARG A 522 -8.87 -3.92 -2.16
C ARG A 522 -9.63 -5.23 -2.31
N ASP A 523 -10.91 -5.23 -1.97
CA ASP A 523 -11.76 -6.40 -2.15
C ASP A 523 -11.85 -6.74 -3.64
N ALA A 524 -11.85 -8.03 -3.97
CA ALA A 524 -12.20 -8.52 -5.30
C ALA A 524 -13.72 -8.52 -5.46
N ASN A 525 -14.19 -8.28 -6.70
CA ASN A 525 -15.62 -8.30 -7.04
C ASN A 525 -16.20 -9.72 -7.01
#